data_ad26405005eabf04905a7b9bf86b5b85
#
_entry.id   ad26405005eabf04905a7b9bf86b5b85
#
_cell.length_a   1.000
_cell.length_b   1.000
_cell.length_c   1.000
_cell.angle_alpha   90.00
_cell.angle_beta   90.00
_cell.angle_gamma   90.00
#
_symmetry.space_group_name_H-M   'P 1'
#
loop_
_entity.id
_entity.type
_entity.pdbx_description
1 polymer ?
#
loop_
_entity_poly.entity_id
_entity_poly.type
_entity_poly.pdbx_seq_one_letter_code
_entity_poly.pdbx_strand_id
1 'polypeptide(L)'
;MSNRVITINRMFGSNGRIIGKALAEELGFKFYDKELIEIASKEKNIPFDEFARVDERKASQWLYPVDYELQMNPEYHFVPMNDVLYDLQKKIILEAAEKENCVIVGRCGNYILQDNKDKHLSLFIYAPFEDRVKTVIARTGREEKSVRKLVKRTDKERRAYYEYFTDTNWLDMLQYDLCINSSRLGIEATAEKLVEMIRELEK
;
A
#
# COMPACT_ATOMS: atom_id res chain seq x y z
N MET A 1 14.14 -15.99 -16.29
CA MET A 1 13.87 -14.55 -16.21
C MET A 1 13.66 -14.20 -14.74
N SER A 2 14.20 -13.09 -14.26
CA SER A 2 14.00 -12.68 -12.86
C SER A 2 12.63 -12.04 -12.71
N ASN A 3 11.91 -12.35 -11.62
CA ASN A 3 10.61 -11.75 -11.35
C ASN A 3 10.73 -10.23 -11.14
N ARG A 4 9.76 -9.47 -11.64
CA ARG A 4 9.67 -8.02 -11.47
C ARG A 4 8.59 -7.66 -10.48
N VAL A 5 8.88 -6.74 -9.59
CA VAL A 5 7.95 -6.24 -8.58
C VAL A 5 7.76 -4.74 -8.74
N ILE A 6 6.52 -4.31 -8.74
CA ILE A 6 6.14 -2.90 -8.77
C ILE A 6 5.44 -2.57 -7.46
N THR A 7 5.97 -1.63 -6.68
CA THR A 7 5.29 -1.15 -5.48
C THR A 7 4.65 0.20 -5.72
N ILE A 8 3.44 0.41 -5.18
CA ILE A 8 2.69 1.65 -5.36
C ILE A 8 2.32 2.24 -4.01
N ASN A 9 2.98 3.32 -3.60
CA ASN A 9 2.49 4.21 -2.58
C ASN A 9 1.56 5.26 -3.19
N ARG A 10 0.61 5.77 -2.42
CA ARG A 10 -0.45 6.62 -2.98
C ARG A 10 -1.13 7.49 -1.94
N MET A 11 -1.47 8.72 -2.31
CA MET A 11 -2.39 9.55 -1.55
C MET A 11 -3.82 9.02 -1.65
N PHE A 12 -4.64 9.23 -0.62
CA PHE A 12 -6.05 8.83 -0.66
C PHE A 12 -6.83 9.67 -1.68
N GLY A 13 -7.59 9.00 -2.55
CA GLY A 13 -8.34 9.65 -3.63
C GLY A 13 -7.54 9.95 -4.91
N SER A 14 -6.24 9.61 -4.97
CA SER A 14 -5.42 9.74 -6.19
C SER A 14 -5.65 8.62 -7.22
N ASN A 15 -6.56 7.71 -6.99
CA ASN A 15 -6.79 6.52 -7.82
C ASN A 15 -5.61 5.54 -7.93
N GLY A 16 -4.54 5.70 -7.12
CA GLY A 16 -3.34 4.86 -7.22
C GLY A 16 -3.61 3.35 -7.10
N ARG A 17 -4.63 2.94 -6.30
CA ARG A 17 -5.06 1.55 -6.22
C ARG A 17 -5.66 1.05 -7.54
N ILE A 18 -6.49 1.88 -8.19
CA ILE A 18 -7.16 1.53 -9.45
C ILE A 18 -6.14 1.45 -10.58
N ILE A 19 -5.22 2.44 -10.63
CA ILE A 19 -4.10 2.46 -11.58
C ILE A 19 -3.22 1.22 -11.38
N GLY A 20 -2.90 0.86 -10.14
CA GLY A 20 -2.11 -0.32 -9.83
C GLY A 20 -2.78 -1.62 -10.26
N LYS A 21 -4.12 -1.71 -10.13
CA LYS A 21 -4.86 -2.87 -10.59
C LYS A 21 -4.86 -2.96 -12.12
N ALA A 22 -5.13 -1.86 -12.82
CA ALA A 22 -5.06 -1.80 -14.27
C ALA A 22 -3.66 -2.15 -14.79
N LEU A 23 -2.61 -1.62 -14.15
CA LEU A 23 -1.22 -1.94 -14.47
C LEU A 23 -0.93 -3.44 -14.34
N ALA A 24 -1.40 -4.08 -13.27
CA ALA A 24 -1.23 -5.51 -13.03
C ALA A 24 -1.95 -6.34 -14.11
N GLU A 25 -3.17 -5.96 -14.48
CA GLU A 25 -3.98 -6.61 -15.53
C GLU A 25 -3.29 -6.52 -16.89
N GLU A 26 -2.80 -5.34 -17.30
CA GLU A 26 -2.13 -5.11 -18.58
C GLU A 26 -0.77 -5.81 -18.72
N LEU A 27 -0.05 -5.96 -17.61
CA LEU A 27 1.25 -6.67 -17.57
C LEU A 27 1.10 -8.17 -17.32
N GLY A 28 -0.09 -8.66 -16.97
CA GLY A 28 -0.28 -10.04 -16.54
C GLY A 28 0.36 -10.36 -15.19
N PHE A 29 0.52 -9.36 -14.32
CA PHE A 29 1.14 -9.49 -13.00
C PHE A 29 0.11 -9.79 -11.93
N LYS A 30 0.53 -10.46 -10.86
CA LYS A 30 -0.29 -10.65 -9.68
C LYS A 30 -0.52 -9.30 -8.96
N PHE A 31 -1.74 -9.07 -8.49
CA PHE A 31 -2.07 -7.84 -7.74
C PHE A 31 -2.24 -8.14 -6.26
N TYR A 32 -1.53 -7.36 -5.42
CA TYR A 32 -1.58 -7.46 -3.97
C TYR A 32 -1.98 -6.12 -3.33
N ASP A 33 -3.10 -6.13 -2.60
CA ASP A 33 -3.58 -5.02 -1.76
C ASP A 33 -4.17 -5.61 -0.47
N LYS A 34 -5.49 -5.84 -0.40
CA LYS A 34 -6.14 -6.49 0.74
C LYS A 34 -5.81 -7.98 0.83
N GLU A 35 -5.42 -8.58 -0.25
CA GLU A 35 -4.97 -9.97 -0.34
C GLU A 35 -3.82 -10.27 0.65
N LEU A 36 -2.95 -9.27 0.94
CA LEU A 36 -1.90 -9.40 1.96
C LEU A 36 -2.48 -9.62 3.37
N ILE A 37 -3.61 -8.97 3.68
CA ILE A 37 -4.30 -9.18 4.96
C ILE A 37 -4.95 -10.56 5.00
N GLU A 38 -5.54 -11.01 3.90
CA GLU A 38 -6.18 -12.32 3.82
C GLU A 38 -5.17 -13.46 3.99
N ILE A 39 -4.00 -13.34 3.37
CA ILE A 39 -2.90 -14.30 3.52
C ILE A 39 -2.39 -14.30 4.96
N ALA A 40 -2.11 -13.11 5.54
CA ALA A 40 -1.67 -12.97 6.92
C ALA A 40 -2.69 -13.55 7.92
N SER A 41 -3.98 -13.29 7.71
CA SER A 41 -5.09 -13.82 8.52
C SER A 41 -5.10 -15.36 8.53
N LYS A 42 -4.93 -15.98 7.38
CA LYS A 42 -4.90 -17.44 7.24
C LYS A 42 -3.64 -18.04 7.86
N GLU A 43 -2.48 -17.41 7.67
CA GLU A 43 -1.20 -17.93 8.18
C GLU A 43 -1.16 -17.98 9.72
N LYS A 44 -1.73 -16.98 10.38
CA LYS A 44 -1.73 -16.88 11.85
C LYS A 44 -3.05 -17.26 12.52
N ASN A 45 -4.07 -17.62 11.73
CA ASN A 45 -5.41 -17.89 12.22
C ASN A 45 -5.99 -16.71 13.07
N ILE A 46 -5.66 -15.47 12.66
CA ILE A 46 -6.20 -14.25 13.25
C ILE A 46 -7.34 -13.74 12.35
N PRO A 47 -8.51 -13.37 12.88
CA PRO A 47 -9.62 -12.87 12.08
C PRO A 47 -9.24 -11.71 11.16
N PHE A 48 -9.68 -11.75 9.91
CA PHE A 48 -9.41 -10.70 8.91
C PHE A 48 -9.76 -9.29 9.42
N ASP A 49 -10.90 -9.15 10.14
CA ASP A 49 -11.36 -7.84 10.63
C ASP A 49 -10.41 -7.24 11.67
N GLU A 50 -9.73 -8.06 12.48
CA GLU A 50 -8.72 -7.61 13.43
C GLU A 50 -7.53 -6.99 12.70
N PHE A 51 -7.01 -7.63 11.67
CA PHE A 51 -5.95 -7.07 10.85
C PHE A 51 -6.41 -5.88 10.00
N ALA A 52 -7.61 -5.94 9.40
CA ALA A 52 -8.15 -4.86 8.60
C ALA A 52 -8.39 -3.57 9.41
N ARG A 53 -8.59 -3.70 10.72
CA ARG A 53 -8.75 -2.56 11.65
C ARG A 53 -7.47 -1.75 11.80
N VAL A 54 -6.30 -2.39 11.72
CA VAL A 54 -4.99 -1.77 11.97
C VAL A 54 -4.18 -1.52 10.70
N ASP A 55 -4.62 -2.07 9.55
CA ASP A 55 -3.92 -1.97 8.28
C ASP A 55 -3.72 -0.53 7.81
N GLU A 56 -2.46 -0.17 7.55
CA GLU A 56 -2.03 1.19 7.17
C GLU A 56 -2.50 2.30 8.14
N ARG A 57 -2.67 2.00 9.42
CA ARG A 57 -3.01 2.98 10.46
C ARG A 57 -1.83 3.21 11.40
N LYS A 58 -1.86 4.35 12.08
CA LYS A 58 -0.84 4.69 13.07
C LYS A 58 -0.73 3.57 14.10
N ALA A 59 0.48 3.02 14.25
CA ALA A 59 0.77 2.03 15.28
C ALA A 59 0.55 2.62 16.68
N SER A 60 -0.17 1.91 17.54
CA SER A 60 -0.43 2.33 18.91
C SER A 60 -0.89 1.15 19.75
N GLN A 61 -0.16 0.83 20.79
CA GLN A 61 -0.53 -0.17 21.78
C GLN A 61 -1.87 0.16 22.47
N TRP A 62 -2.14 1.46 22.68
CA TRP A 62 -3.33 1.93 23.36
C TRP A 62 -4.58 1.95 22.48
N LEU A 63 -4.40 2.16 21.16
CA LEU A 63 -5.52 2.23 20.22
C LEU A 63 -5.89 0.87 19.65
N TYR A 64 -4.92 -0.05 19.53
CA TYR A 64 -5.08 -1.36 18.92
C TYR A 64 -4.36 -2.42 19.77
N PRO A 65 -4.81 -2.67 21.01
CA PRO A 65 -4.29 -3.78 21.78
C PRO A 65 -4.64 -5.09 21.07
N VAL A 66 -3.77 -6.07 21.17
CA VAL A 66 -4.09 -7.44 20.77
C VAL A 66 -5.22 -7.94 21.67
N ASP A 67 -6.20 -8.66 21.11
CA ASP A 67 -7.31 -9.20 21.89
C ASP A 67 -6.80 -10.09 23.02
N TYR A 68 -7.57 -10.18 24.13
CA TYR A 68 -7.16 -10.89 25.33
C TYR A 68 -6.78 -12.36 25.07
N GLU A 69 -7.53 -13.05 24.21
CA GLU A 69 -7.22 -14.42 23.83
C GLU A 69 -5.89 -14.56 23.08
N LEU A 70 -5.58 -13.60 22.21
CA LEU A 70 -4.31 -13.54 21.49
C LEU A 70 -3.15 -13.12 22.41
N GLN A 71 -3.40 -12.28 23.42
CA GLN A 71 -2.40 -11.89 24.41
C GLN A 71 -1.94 -13.07 25.28
N MET A 72 -2.77 -14.10 25.45
CA MET A 72 -2.38 -15.32 26.15
C MET A 72 -1.39 -16.17 25.36
N ASN A 73 -1.22 -15.94 24.06
CA ASN A 73 -0.19 -16.57 23.27
C ASN A 73 1.17 -15.89 23.52
N PRO A 74 2.21 -16.62 23.95
CA PRO A 74 3.53 -16.05 24.24
C PRO A 74 4.15 -15.25 23.07
N GLU A 75 3.80 -15.60 21.83
CA GLU A 75 4.28 -14.93 20.60
C GLU A 75 3.74 -13.49 20.47
N TYR A 76 2.56 -13.17 21.02
CA TYR A 76 1.89 -11.88 20.88
C TYR A 76 1.80 -11.07 22.18
N HIS A 77 2.39 -11.59 23.26
CA HIS A 77 2.31 -10.93 24.55
C HIS A 77 3.03 -9.57 24.52
N PHE A 78 2.28 -8.49 24.77
CA PHE A 78 2.73 -7.08 24.70
C PHE A 78 3.14 -6.56 23.31
N VAL A 79 2.92 -7.30 22.21
CA VAL A 79 3.21 -6.82 20.85
C VAL A 79 1.98 -6.11 20.28
N PRO A 80 2.09 -4.89 19.75
CA PRO A 80 0.97 -4.22 19.07
C PRO A 80 0.50 -5.01 17.84
N MET A 81 -0.81 -5.03 17.59
CA MET A 81 -1.37 -5.71 16.41
C MET A 81 -0.80 -5.16 15.08
N ASN A 82 -0.44 -3.86 15.05
CA ASN A 82 0.19 -3.26 13.88
C ASN A 82 1.55 -3.90 13.56
N ASP A 83 2.36 -4.20 14.60
CA ASP A 83 3.69 -4.79 14.42
C ASP A 83 3.57 -6.24 13.96
N VAL A 84 2.65 -7.00 14.55
CA VAL A 84 2.34 -8.37 14.11
C VAL A 84 1.93 -8.40 12.63
N LEU A 85 1.01 -7.51 12.24
CA LEU A 85 0.57 -7.43 10.84
C LEU A 85 1.69 -7.00 9.91
N TYR A 86 2.50 -6.00 10.30
CA TYR A 86 3.62 -5.52 9.49
C TYR A 86 4.64 -6.64 9.23
N ASP A 87 5.06 -7.38 10.24
CA ASP A 87 6.02 -8.47 10.10
C ASP A 87 5.51 -9.57 9.18
N LEU A 88 4.22 -9.93 9.30
CA LEU A 88 3.59 -10.88 8.40
C LEU A 88 3.53 -10.37 6.95
N GLN A 89 3.10 -9.12 6.77
CA GLN A 89 3.04 -8.51 5.43
C GLN A 89 4.43 -8.41 4.82
N LYS A 90 5.46 -8.05 5.59
CA LYS A 90 6.86 -8.03 5.14
C LYS A 90 7.30 -9.39 4.61
N LYS A 91 7.05 -10.46 5.37
CA LYS A 91 7.36 -11.84 4.95
C LYS A 91 6.65 -12.20 3.64
N ILE A 92 5.34 -11.95 3.55
CA ILE A 92 4.52 -12.24 2.36
C ILE A 92 5.02 -11.45 1.13
N ILE A 93 5.38 -10.17 1.31
CA ILE A 93 5.92 -9.31 0.26
C ILE A 93 7.25 -9.86 -0.28
N LEU A 94 8.16 -10.25 0.61
CA LEU A 94 9.45 -10.84 0.21
C LEU A 94 9.26 -12.16 -0.54
N GLU A 95 8.38 -13.03 -0.04
CA GLU A 95 8.06 -14.30 -0.71
C GLU A 95 7.40 -14.10 -2.09
N ALA A 96 6.47 -13.15 -2.22
CA ALA A 96 5.84 -12.82 -3.50
C ALA A 96 6.87 -12.30 -4.51
N ALA A 97 7.78 -11.44 -4.07
CA ALA A 97 8.84 -10.88 -4.91
C ALA A 97 9.81 -11.94 -5.48
N GLU A 98 10.00 -13.03 -4.74
CA GLU A 98 10.84 -14.16 -5.20
C GLU A 98 10.10 -15.09 -6.18
N LYS A 99 8.78 -15.24 -6.00
CA LYS A 99 8.00 -16.28 -6.69
C LYS A 99 7.39 -15.81 -8.01
N GLU A 100 6.99 -14.55 -8.12
CA GLU A 100 6.17 -14.10 -9.25
C GLU A 100 6.30 -12.61 -9.56
N ASN A 101 5.92 -12.22 -10.79
CA ASN A 101 5.77 -10.83 -11.16
C ASN A 101 4.54 -10.26 -10.46
N CYS A 102 4.69 -9.15 -9.72
CA CYS A 102 3.58 -8.62 -8.96
C CYS A 102 3.56 -7.09 -8.82
N VAL A 103 2.35 -6.56 -8.59
CA VAL A 103 2.10 -5.18 -8.20
C VAL A 103 1.58 -5.18 -6.77
N ILE A 104 2.27 -4.47 -5.88
CA ILE A 104 1.96 -4.41 -4.44
C ILE A 104 1.58 -2.98 -4.07
N VAL A 105 0.44 -2.80 -3.39
CA VAL A 105 -0.08 -1.48 -3.06
C VAL A 105 0.07 -1.18 -1.57
N GLY A 106 0.94 -0.23 -1.21
CA GLY A 106 1.17 0.24 0.16
C GLY A 106 2.05 -0.68 1.01
N ARG A 107 1.76 -0.76 2.31
CA ARG A 107 2.39 -1.61 3.35
C ARG A 107 3.91 -1.49 3.38
N CYS A 108 4.43 -0.29 3.15
CA CYS A 108 5.87 -0.03 3.07
C CYS A 108 6.61 -0.92 2.05
N GLY A 109 5.92 -1.42 1.01
CA GLY A 109 6.49 -2.36 0.05
C GLY A 109 7.76 -1.82 -0.64
N ASN A 110 7.79 -0.51 -0.97
CA ASN A 110 8.98 0.14 -1.52
C ASN A 110 10.19 0.07 -0.57
N TYR A 111 9.98 0.26 0.73
CA TYR A 111 11.04 0.17 1.74
C TYR A 111 11.48 -1.27 1.97
N ILE A 112 10.54 -2.20 2.05
CA ILE A 112 10.82 -3.64 2.23
C ILE A 112 11.70 -4.17 1.10
N LEU A 113 11.50 -3.68 -0.13
CA LEU A 113 12.18 -4.15 -1.34
C LEU A 113 13.30 -3.20 -1.82
N GLN A 114 13.70 -2.21 -1.02
CA GLN A 114 14.67 -1.18 -1.42
C GLN A 114 16.04 -1.72 -1.88
N ASP A 115 16.44 -2.87 -1.37
CA ASP A 115 17.71 -3.50 -1.71
C ASP A 115 17.63 -4.34 -3.00
N ASN A 116 16.44 -4.51 -3.58
CA ASN A 116 16.20 -5.33 -4.78
C ASN A 116 16.06 -4.46 -6.06
N LYS A 117 16.92 -3.47 -6.22
CA LYS A 117 16.82 -2.42 -7.26
C LYS A 117 16.71 -2.94 -8.70
N ASP A 118 17.34 -4.04 -9.02
CA ASP A 118 17.33 -4.59 -10.38
C ASP A 118 15.96 -5.18 -10.78
N LYS A 119 15.12 -5.49 -9.80
CA LYS A 119 13.83 -6.18 -9.99
C LYS A 119 12.64 -5.39 -9.48
N HIS A 120 12.89 -4.33 -8.75
CA HIS A 120 11.88 -3.54 -8.07
C HIS A 120 11.77 -2.14 -8.64
N LEU A 121 10.54 -1.72 -8.95
CA LEU A 121 10.19 -0.36 -9.34
C LEU A 121 9.20 0.22 -8.33
N SER A 122 9.56 1.34 -7.71
CA SER A 122 8.76 2.01 -6.70
C SER A 122 8.05 3.25 -7.26
N LEU A 123 6.72 3.28 -7.13
CA LEU A 123 5.86 4.36 -7.62
C LEU A 123 5.17 5.09 -6.47
N PHE A 124 5.03 6.41 -6.59
CA PHE A 124 4.17 7.21 -5.75
C PHE A 124 3.09 7.91 -6.58
N ILE A 125 1.82 7.56 -6.38
CA ILE A 125 0.69 8.16 -7.10
C ILE A 125 0.03 9.22 -6.23
N TYR A 126 0.05 10.47 -6.70
CA TYR A 126 -0.54 11.61 -6.01
C TYR A 126 -1.50 12.38 -6.91
N ALA A 127 -2.25 13.30 -6.33
CA ALA A 127 -3.03 14.31 -7.03
C ALA A 127 -3.28 15.51 -6.11
N PRO A 128 -3.59 16.72 -6.64
CA PRO A 128 -3.99 17.87 -5.86
C PRO A 128 -5.16 17.56 -4.94
N PHE A 129 -5.18 18.17 -3.76
CA PHE A 129 -6.18 17.89 -2.72
C PHE A 129 -7.62 18.02 -3.23
N GLU A 130 -7.92 19.07 -3.98
CA GLU A 130 -9.27 19.33 -4.51
C GLU A 130 -9.71 18.26 -5.51
N ASP A 131 -8.81 17.78 -6.36
CA ASP A 131 -9.11 16.74 -7.34
C ASP A 131 -9.39 15.41 -6.62
N ARG A 132 -8.64 15.11 -5.56
CA ARG A 132 -8.86 13.91 -4.73
C ARG A 132 -10.19 13.95 -3.99
N VAL A 133 -10.57 15.14 -3.49
CA VAL A 133 -11.90 15.33 -2.87
C VAL A 133 -13.01 15.07 -3.87
N LYS A 134 -12.94 15.67 -5.08
CA LYS A 134 -13.91 15.43 -6.16
C LYS A 134 -14.01 13.95 -6.53
N THR A 135 -12.86 13.29 -6.69
CA THR A 135 -12.80 11.84 -6.99
C THR A 135 -13.51 10.99 -5.93
N VAL A 136 -13.27 11.29 -4.65
CA VAL A 136 -13.90 10.53 -3.57
C VAL A 136 -15.39 10.81 -3.46
N ILE A 137 -15.84 12.07 -3.67
CA ILE A 137 -17.27 12.41 -3.74
C ILE A 137 -17.95 11.63 -4.86
N ALA A 138 -17.42 11.68 -6.07
CA ALA A 138 -17.97 10.99 -7.23
C ALA A 138 -18.11 9.47 -6.98
N ARG A 139 -17.14 8.86 -6.30
CA ARG A 139 -17.13 7.43 -5.99
C ARG A 139 -18.08 7.03 -4.86
N THR A 140 -18.28 7.90 -3.87
CA THR A 140 -18.96 7.53 -2.61
C THR A 140 -20.31 8.19 -2.41
N GLY A 141 -20.61 9.27 -3.12
CA GLY A 141 -21.82 10.09 -2.94
C GLY A 141 -21.86 10.84 -1.59
N ARG A 142 -20.76 10.86 -0.82
CA ARG A 142 -20.71 11.47 0.52
C ARG A 142 -20.65 12.99 0.44
N GLU A 143 -21.13 13.63 1.50
CA GLU A 143 -21.03 15.08 1.70
C GLU A 143 -19.58 15.56 1.65
N GLU A 144 -19.34 16.69 0.95
CA GLU A 144 -17.99 17.24 0.73
C GLU A 144 -17.21 17.47 2.03
N LYS A 145 -17.84 18.06 3.05
CA LYS A 145 -17.20 18.32 4.33
C LYS A 145 -16.69 17.05 5.02
N SER A 146 -17.44 15.96 4.90
CA SER A 146 -17.08 14.64 5.40
C SER A 146 -15.91 14.07 4.59
N VAL A 147 -15.96 14.18 3.26
CA VAL A 147 -14.90 13.70 2.36
C VAL A 147 -13.58 14.45 2.59
N ARG A 148 -13.61 15.78 2.73
CA ARG A 148 -12.40 16.57 3.04
C ARG A 148 -11.71 16.09 4.32
N LYS A 149 -12.48 15.78 5.38
CA LYS A 149 -11.95 15.22 6.62
C LYS A 149 -11.38 13.82 6.41
N LEU A 150 -12.09 12.98 5.65
CA LEU A 150 -11.66 11.62 5.34
C LEU A 150 -10.34 11.60 4.59
N VAL A 151 -10.19 12.42 3.52
CA VAL A 151 -8.95 12.52 2.73
C VAL A 151 -7.77 12.89 3.62
N LYS A 152 -7.91 13.96 4.42
CA LYS A 152 -6.83 14.40 5.32
C LYS A 152 -6.47 13.35 6.37
N ARG A 153 -7.47 12.71 6.97
CA ARG A 153 -7.26 11.69 8.00
C ARG A 153 -6.53 10.48 7.44
N THR A 154 -6.98 9.96 6.31
CA THR A 154 -6.38 8.76 5.71
C THR A 154 -4.92 8.99 5.29
N ASP A 155 -4.61 10.17 4.70
CA ASP A 155 -3.22 10.49 4.38
C ASP A 155 -2.36 10.64 5.64
N LYS A 156 -2.91 11.24 6.71
CA LYS A 156 -2.20 11.34 8.00
C LYS A 156 -1.93 9.96 8.61
N GLU A 157 -2.91 9.04 8.55
CA GLU A 157 -2.75 7.67 9.04
C GLU A 157 -1.69 6.91 8.25
N ARG A 158 -1.72 6.97 6.91
CA ARG A 158 -0.71 6.34 6.03
C ARG A 158 0.69 6.87 6.26
N ARG A 159 0.81 8.21 6.36
CA ARG A 159 2.10 8.83 6.67
C ARG A 159 2.63 8.33 8.00
N ALA A 160 1.83 8.38 9.06
CA ALA A 160 2.25 7.96 10.39
C ALA A 160 2.61 6.46 10.45
N TYR A 161 1.89 5.61 9.69
CA TYR A 161 2.21 4.20 9.54
C TYR A 161 3.57 4.01 8.84
N TYR A 162 3.75 4.66 7.69
CA TYR A 162 4.97 4.57 6.91
C TYR A 162 6.21 5.04 7.71
N GLU A 163 6.13 6.25 8.28
CA GLU A 163 7.21 6.84 9.07
C GLU A 163 7.56 6.02 10.33
N TYR A 164 6.57 5.37 10.94
CA TYR A 164 6.80 4.49 12.09
C TYR A 164 7.63 3.24 11.74
N PHE A 165 7.31 2.58 10.62
CA PHE A 165 7.97 1.32 10.25
C PHE A 165 9.25 1.51 9.43
N THR A 166 9.46 2.68 8.85
CA THR A 166 10.59 2.92 7.94
C THR A 166 11.59 3.96 8.44
N ASP A 167 11.21 4.74 9.46
CA ASP A 167 11.96 5.91 9.94
C ASP A 167 12.33 6.90 8.82
N THR A 168 11.49 6.95 7.74
CA THR A 168 11.69 7.82 6.59
C THR A 168 10.43 8.61 6.26
N ASN A 169 10.57 9.75 5.55
CA ASN A 169 9.42 10.58 5.22
C ASN A 169 8.63 9.99 4.04
N TRP A 170 7.34 9.71 4.27
CA TRP A 170 6.44 9.17 3.26
C TRP A 170 6.31 10.01 1.98
N LEU A 171 6.46 11.33 2.08
CA LEU A 171 6.37 12.27 0.95
C LEU A 171 7.73 12.65 0.35
N ASP A 172 8.81 12.04 0.81
CA ASP A 172 10.11 12.26 0.21
C ASP A 172 10.17 11.55 -1.16
N MET A 173 10.26 12.35 -2.22
CA MET A 173 10.33 11.84 -3.59
C MET A 173 11.53 10.92 -3.83
N LEU A 174 12.60 11.06 -3.06
CA LEU A 174 13.80 10.21 -3.17
C LEU A 174 13.59 8.77 -2.70
N GLN A 175 12.45 8.49 -2.05
CA GLN A 175 12.04 7.14 -1.68
C GLN A 175 11.37 6.36 -2.83
N TYR A 176 11.18 7.01 -3.98
CA TYR A 176 10.43 6.45 -5.12
C TYR A 176 11.17 6.69 -6.42
N ASP A 177 11.11 5.70 -7.32
CA ASP A 177 11.68 5.85 -8.67
C ASP A 177 10.84 6.81 -9.52
N LEU A 178 9.51 6.85 -9.32
CA LEU A 178 8.60 7.72 -10.05
C LEU A 178 7.50 8.27 -9.14
N CYS A 179 7.27 9.59 -9.25
CA CYS A 179 6.16 10.29 -8.61
C CYS A 179 5.21 10.84 -9.68
N ILE A 180 3.94 10.37 -9.70
CA ILE A 180 3.01 10.65 -10.79
C ILE A 180 1.76 11.36 -10.30
N ASN A 181 1.45 12.50 -10.93
CA ASN A 181 0.19 13.22 -10.74
C ASN A 181 -0.90 12.62 -11.63
N SER A 182 -1.73 11.74 -11.06
CA SER A 182 -2.80 11.03 -11.77
C SER A 182 -3.94 11.92 -12.27
N SER A 183 -4.11 13.14 -11.73
CA SER A 183 -5.18 14.03 -12.20
C SER A 183 -4.88 14.67 -13.56
N ARG A 184 -3.63 14.58 -14.04
CA ARG A 184 -3.23 15.16 -15.34
C ARG A 184 -3.63 14.29 -16.53
N LEU A 185 -3.49 12.98 -16.39
CA LEU A 185 -3.75 12.03 -17.48
C LEU A 185 -5.05 11.21 -17.27
N GLY A 186 -5.53 11.14 -16.02
CA GLY A 186 -6.61 10.21 -15.68
C GLY A 186 -6.10 8.78 -15.44
N ILE A 187 -7.01 7.87 -15.16
CA ILE A 187 -6.66 6.50 -14.72
C ILE A 187 -6.06 5.70 -15.87
N GLU A 188 -6.78 5.60 -16.98
CA GLU A 188 -6.44 4.76 -18.13
C GLU A 188 -5.12 5.20 -18.75
N ALA A 189 -4.99 6.48 -19.13
CA ALA A 189 -3.77 6.98 -19.75
C ALA A 189 -2.55 6.94 -18.81
N THR A 190 -2.75 7.07 -17.49
CA THR A 190 -1.66 6.89 -16.53
C THR A 190 -1.20 5.43 -16.50
N ALA A 191 -2.12 4.47 -16.49
CA ALA A 191 -1.78 3.04 -16.51
C ALA A 191 -1.08 2.67 -17.83
N GLU A 192 -1.59 3.07 -18.99
CA GLU A 192 -0.99 2.82 -20.30
C GLU A 192 0.45 3.33 -20.39
N LYS A 193 0.70 4.58 -19.97
CA LYS A 193 2.04 5.18 -19.99
C LYS A 193 3.02 4.47 -19.04
N LEU A 194 2.55 4.02 -17.91
CA LEU A 194 3.34 3.20 -17.00
C LEU A 194 3.71 1.85 -17.63
N VAL A 195 2.76 1.19 -18.31
CA VAL A 195 3.01 -0.07 -19.02
C VAL A 195 4.06 0.12 -20.12
N GLU A 196 3.92 1.15 -20.95
CA GLU A 196 4.90 1.48 -22.00
C GLU A 196 6.30 1.62 -21.41
N MET A 197 6.45 2.45 -20.37
CA MET A 197 7.73 2.70 -19.73
C MET A 197 8.32 1.45 -19.06
N ILE A 198 7.52 0.63 -18.39
CA ILE A 198 7.99 -0.60 -17.75
C ILE A 198 8.49 -1.58 -18.79
N ARG A 199 7.79 -1.72 -19.92
CA ARG A 199 8.23 -2.56 -21.06
C ARG A 199 9.53 -2.06 -21.70
N GLU A 200 9.79 -0.76 -21.67
CA GLU A 200 11.06 -0.20 -22.14
C GLU A 200 12.23 -0.51 -21.19
N LEU A 201 11.98 -0.53 -19.88
CA LEU A 201 12.97 -0.91 -18.88
C LEU A 201 13.32 -2.42 -18.91
N GLU A 202 12.54 -3.23 -19.64
CA GLU A 202 12.75 -4.67 -19.79
C GLU A 202 13.56 -5.05 -21.03
N LYS A 203 13.87 -4.09 -21.89
CA LYS A 203 14.70 -4.29 -23.09
C LYS A 203 16.19 -4.18 -22.78
#